data_bf46e3aca68126c2ac4a288f680d80b6
#
_entry.id   bf46e3aca68126c2ac4a288f680d80b6
#
_cell.length_a   1.000
_cell.length_b   1.000
_cell.length_c   1.000
_cell.angle_alpha   90.00
_cell.angle_beta   90.00
_cell.angle_gamma   90.00
#
_symmetry.space_group_name_H-M   'P 1'
#
loop_
_entity.id
_entity.type
_entity.pdbx_description
1 polymer ?
#
loop_
_entity_poly.entity_id
_entity_poly.type
_entity_poly.pdbx_seq_one_letter_code
_entity_poly.pdbx_strand_id
1 'polypeptide(L)'
;VYMDPFLPINDEKRLAERLFEELSPRFDLTRSEVRDAVHAAWLEQEAFRDETARKGEETLAEIRERGLKGIVLAGRPYHLDPEINHGIPELLTGLGLAVLTEDSVAHLGNIERPLRIVDQWTYHNRLYRAAQYTTGNRDIELVQLTSFGCGLDAVTSDQVQEILEAKGRMYTLIKIDEGSNLGAVRIRMRSLIAAIKERDRRETEEKVRPASYKRVVFTKEMKKRYTIL
;
A
#
# COMPACT_ATOMS: atom_id res chain seq x y z
N VAL A 1 -27.81 -9.93 26.04
CA VAL A 1 -26.93 -11.11 26.04
C VAL A 1 -25.69 -10.79 25.24
N TYR A 2 -24.52 -10.88 25.83
CA TYR A 2 -23.25 -10.77 25.14
C TYR A 2 -22.87 -12.14 24.53
N MET A 3 -22.45 -12.16 23.27
CA MET A 3 -22.02 -13.37 22.59
C MET A 3 -20.63 -13.12 22.00
N ASP A 4 -19.69 -14.02 22.28
CA ASP A 4 -18.28 -13.93 21.87
C ASP A 4 -17.77 -15.26 21.27
N PRO A 5 -18.50 -15.86 20.28
CA PRO A 5 -18.11 -17.13 19.71
C PRO A 5 -16.83 -16.97 18.88
N PHE A 6 -15.96 -17.97 18.95
CA PHE A 6 -14.87 -18.11 17.99
C PHE A 6 -15.41 -18.66 16.67
N LEU A 7 -15.29 -17.84 15.60
CA LEU A 7 -15.83 -18.14 14.27
C LEU A 7 -14.70 -18.31 13.24
N PRO A 8 -14.68 -19.45 12.51
CA PRO A 8 -13.71 -19.70 11.45
C PRO A 8 -14.08 -18.97 10.15
N ILE A 9 -13.81 -17.68 10.06
CA ILE A 9 -14.19 -16.81 8.94
C ILE A 9 -13.46 -17.09 7.61
N ASN A 10 -12.58 -18.08 7.57
CA ASN A 10 -11.83 -18.51 6.38
C ASN A 10 -12.35 -19.83 5.79
N ASP A 11 -13.40 -20.40 6.35
CA ASP A 11 -14.01 -21.66 5.92
C ASP A 11 -15.53 -21.54 6.01
N GLU A 12 -16.17 -21.38 4.85
CA GLU A 12 -17.61 -21.13 4.73
C GLU A 12 -18.44 -22.21 5.43
N LYS A 13 -18.10 -23.48 5.20
CA LYS A 13 -18.84 -24.62 5.76
C LYS A 13 -18.74 -24.66 7.28
N ARG A 14 -17.53 -24.53 7.80
CA ARG A 14 -17.29 -24.50 9.25
C ARG A 14 -17.90 -23.28 9.91
N LEU A 15 -17.89 -22.14 9.24
CA LEU A 15 -18.54 -20.93 9.71
C LEU A 15 -20.05 -21.14 9.87
N ALA A 16 -20.72 -21.72 8.87
CA ALA A 16 -22.14 -22.02 8.93
C ALA A 16 -22.48 -23.00 10.06
N GLU A 17 -21.70 -24.08 10.21
CA GLU A 17 -21.87 -25.05 11.30
C GLU A 17 -21.72 -24.38 12.66
N ARG A 18 -20.68 -23.59 12.84
CA ARG A 18 -20.38 -22.92 14.12
C ARG A 18 -21.42 -21.85 14.48
N LEU A 19 -21.84 -21.04 13.50
CA LEU A 19 -22.91 -20.07 13.71
C LEU A 19 -24.24 -20.74 14.10
N PHE A 20 -24.58 -21.85 13.45
CA PHE A 20 -25.77 -22.61 13.82
C PHE A 20 -25.68 -23.09 15.28
N GLU A 21 -24.57 -23.68 15.71
CA GLU A 21 -24.35 -24.15 17.07
C GLU A 21 -24.51 -23.03 18.12
N GLU A 22 -23.98 -21.85 17.84
CA GLU A 22 -24.02 -20.71 18.76
C GLU A 22 -25.36 -20.01 18.80
N LEU A 23 -26.06 -19.93 17.69
CA LEU A 23 -27.30 -19.13 17.57
C LEU A 23 -28.56 -19.95 17.87
N SER A 24 -28.63 -21.24 17.45
CA SER A 24 -29.84 -22.06 17.58
C SER A 24 -30.35 -22.26 19.01
N PRO A 25 -29.54 -22.21 20.09
CA PRO A 25 -30.06 -22.28 21.45
C PRO A 25 -30.90 -21.05 21.87
N ARG A 26 -30.80 -19.96 21.13
CA ARG A 26 -31.43 -18.66 21.46
C ARG A 26 -32.43 -18.18 20.43
N PHE A 27 -32.28 -18.63 19.19
CA PHE A 27 -33.09 -18.23 18.05
C PHE A 27 -33.66 -19.46 17.37
N ASP A 28 -34.90 -19.36 16.92
CA ASP A 28 -35.53 -20.41 16.14
C ASP A 28 -35.00 -20.37 14.70
N LEU A 29 -33.91 -21.08 14.48
CA LEU A 29 -33.16 -21.10 13.21
C LEU A 29 -32.97 -22.54 12.73
N THR A 30 -33.11 -22.73 11.45
CA THR A 30 -32.76 -23.99 10.80
C THR A 30 -31.30 -23.96 10.28
N ARG A 31 -30.70 -25.16 10.14
CA ARG A 31 -29.35 -25.25 9.52
C ARG A 31 -29.31 -24.73 8.09
N SER A 32 -30.44 -24.85 7.36
CA SER A 32 -30.50 -24.32 5.99
C SER A 32 -30.46 -22.79 5.97
N GLU A 33 -31.24 -22.13 6.81
CA GLU A 33 -31.25 -20.67 6.89
C GLU A 33 -29.87 -20.11 7.23
N VAL A 34 -29.17 -20.69 8.23
CA VAL A 34 -27.84 -20.25 8.60
C VAL A 34 -26.83 -20.46 7.45
N ARG A 35 -26.87 -21.63 6.80
CA ARG A 35 -26.01 -21.91 5.66
C ARG A 35 -26.27 -20.96 4.50
N ASP A 36 -27.52 -20.71 4.16
CA ASP A 36 -27.89 -19.85 3.04
C ASP A 36 -27.51 -18.38 3.34
N ALA A 37 -27.63 -17.92 4.58
CA ALA A 37 -27.17 -16.60 5.03
C ALA A 37 -25.64 -16.47 4.96
N VAL A 38 -24.90 -17.50 5.41
CA VAL A 38 -23.43 -17.52 5.33
C VAL A 38 -22.98 -17.52 3.88
N HIS A 39 -23.62 -18.33 3.02
CA HIS A 39 -23.31 -18.34 1.60
C HIS A 39 -23.53 -16.99 0.93
N ALA A 40 -24.67 -16.32 1.20
CA ALA A 40 -24.94 -14.97 0.69
C ALA A 40 -23.88 -13.95 1.16
N ALA A 41 -23.49 -13.98 2.44
CA ALA A 41 -22.45 -13.13 2.97
C ALA A 41 -21.06 -13.40 2.36
N TRP A 42 -20.79 -14.68 2.03
CA TRP A 42 -19.55 -15.08 1.37
C TRP A 42 -19.46 -14.54 -0.04
N LEU A 43 -20.53 -14.67 -0.82
CA LEU A 43 -20.62 -14.11 -2.17
C LEU A 43 -20.47 -12.58 -2.18
N GLU A 44 -21.08 -11.90 -1.23
CA GLU A 44 -20.95 -10.44 -1.09
C GLU A 44 -19.51 -10.03 -0.76
N GLN A 45 -18.83 -10.79 0.10
CA GLN A 45 -17.42 -10.55 0.43
C GLN A 45 -16.50 -10.74 -0.79
N GLU A 46 -16.79 -11.73 -1.64
CA GLU A 46 -16.05 -11.94 -2.90
C GLU A 46 -16.34 -10.81 -3.87
N ALA A 47 -17.61 -10.46 -4.09
CA ALA A 47 -18.00 -9.35 -4.97
C ALA A 47 -17.35 -8.01 -4.55
N PHE A 48 -17.30 -7.72 -3.25
CA PHE A 48 -16.63 -6.54 -2.72
C PHE A 48 -15.12 -6.53 -3.06
N ARG A 49 -14.44 -7.67 -2.92
CA ARG A 49 -13.00 -7.78 -3.25
C ARG A 49 -12.74 -7.56 -4.73
N ASP A 50 -13.58 -8.18 -5.58
CA ASP A 50 -13.46 -8.08 -7.03
C ASP A 50 -13.75 -6.64 -7.50
N GLU A 51 -14.75 -6.00 -6.93
CA GLU A 51 -15.05 -4.60 -7.24
C GLU A 51 -13.92 -3.66 -6.82
N THR A 52 -13.36 -3.84 -5.62
CA THR A 52 -12.23 -3.06 -5.14
C THR A 52 -11.00 -3.22 -6.06
N ALA A 53 -10.68 -4.45 -6.45
CA ALA A 53 -9.60 -4.72 -7.38
C ALA A 53 -9.83 -4.08 -8.75
N ARG A 54 -11.04 -4.24 -9.31
CA ARG A 54 -11.44 -3.63 -10.59
C ARG A 54 -11.33 -2.11 -10.55
N LYS A 55 -11.80 -1.46 -9.48
CA LYS A 55 -11.65 -0.01 -9.30
C LYS A 55 -10.19 0.43 -9.21
N GLY A 56 -9.36 -0.35 -8.55
CA GLY A 56 -7.91 -0.13 -8.53
C GLY A 56 -7.31 -0.16 -9.93
N GLU A 57 -7.63 -1.19 -10.72
CA GLU A 57 -7.12 -1.32 -12.10
C GLU A 57 -7.63 -0.21 -13.02
N GLU A 58 -8.90 0.19 -12.92
CA GLU A 58 -9.46 1.33 -13.65
C GLU A 58 -8.70 2.61 -13.32
N THR A 59 -8.45 2.88 -12.03
CA THR A 59 -7.71 4.06 -11.59
C THR A 59 -6.25 4.03 -12.09
N LEU A 60 -5.61 2.86 -12.07
CA LEU A 60 -4.26 2.70 -12.61
C LEU A 60 -4.21 2.94 -14.13
N ALA A 61 -5.24 2.55 -14.86
CA ALA A 61 -5.37 2.84 -16.28
C ALA A 61 -5.51 4.36 -16.53
N GLU A 62 -6.37 5.03 -15.76
CA GLU A 62 -6.55 6.48 -15.85
C GLU A 62 -5.26 7.25 -15.50
N ILE A 63 -4.51 6.81 -14.47
CA ILE A 63 -3.21 7.40 -14.12
C ILE A 63 -2.25 7.36 -15.32
N ARG A 64 -2.17 6.22 -16.01
CA ARG A 64 -1.29 6.06 -17.18
C ARG A 64 -1.77 6.90 -18.36
N GLU A 65 -3.06 6.86 -18.67
CA GLU A 65 -3.65 7.59 -19.81
C GLU A 65 -3.49 9.10 -19.66
N ARG A 66 -3.72 9.62 -18.44
CA ARG A 66 -3.66 11.05 -18.16
C ARG A 66 -2.27 11.55 -17.73
N GLY A 67 -1.29 10.67 -17.60
CA GLY A 67 0.05 11.02 -17.11
C GLY A 67 0.05 11.56 -15.68
N LEU A 68 -0.84 11.06 -14.84
CA LEU A 68 -0.93 11.46 -13.43
C LEU A 68 0.09 10.71 -12.58
N LYS A 69 0.28 11.18 -11.35
CA LYS A 69 0.96 10.41 -10.29
C LYS A 69 -0.08 9.93 -9.29
N GLY A 70 0.12 8.70 -8.79
CA GLY A 70 -0.77 8.07 -7.82
C GLY A 70 -0.06 7.77 -6.51
N ILE A 71 -0.85 7.73 -5.45
CA ILE A 71 -0.44 7.29 -4.12
C ILE A 71 -1.25 6.05 -3.75
N VAL A 72 -0.57 4.97 -3.42
CA VAL A 72 -1.17 3.87 -2.67
C VAL A 72 -1.14 4.27 -1.19
N LEU A 73 -2.30 4.65 -0.67
CA LEU A 73 -2.49 4.97 0.73
C LEU A 73 -2.69 3.66 1.49
N ALA A 74 -1.66 3.24 2.18
CA ALA A 74 -1.56 1.94 2.82
C ALA A 74 -1.65 2.05 4.34
N GLY A 75 -2.10 1.00 5.01
CA GLY A 75 -2.20 0.96 6.46
C GLY A 75 -3.15 -0.12 6.95
N ARG A 76 -3.78 0.12 8.07
CA ARG A 76 -4.87 -0.74 8.59
C ARG A 76 -6.18 -0.37 7.91
N PRO A 77 -7.15 -1.30 7.78
CA PRO A 77 -8.44 -1.01 7.15
C PRO A 77 -9.16 0.21 7.75
N TYR A 78 -9.06 0.42 9.07
CA TYR A 78 -9.69 1.55 9.75
C TYR A 78 -9.04 2.91 9.38
N HIS A 79 -7.83 2.95 8.81
CA HIS A 79 -7.24 4.19 8.32
C HIS A 79 -7.97 4.79 7.10
N LEU A 80 -8.86 4.02 6.47
CA LEU A 80 -9.70 4.52 5.38
C LEU A 80 -10.93 5.31 5.87
N ASP A 81 -11.26 5.20 7.16
CA ASP A 81 -12.35 5.96 7.76
C ASP A 81 -12.00 7.46 7.79
N PRO A 82 -12.88 8.35 7.26
CA PRO A 82 -12.61 9.79 7.18
C PRO A 82 -12.38 10.46 8.54
N GLU A 83 -13.03 9.99 9.60
CA GLU A 83 -12.82 10.51 10.95
C GLU A 83 -11.44 10.15 11.50
N ILE A 84 -10.88 9.02 11.06
CA ILE A 84 -9.57 8.56 11.50
C ILE A 84 -8.44 9.16 10.67
N ASN A 85 -8.62 9.25 9.34
CA ASN A 85 -7.59 9.79 8.45
C ASN A 85 -7.58 11.32 8.33
N HIS A 86 -8.59 11.99 8.94
CA HIS A 86 -8.69 13.46 9.02
C HIS A 86 -8.63 14.16 7.65
N GLY A 87 -9.08 13.53 6.56
CA GLY A 87 -9.07 14.11 5.21
C GLY A 87 -7.73 14.03 4.49
N ILE A 88 -6.88 13.06 4.81
CA ILE A 88 -5.62 12.81 4.07
C ILE A 88 -5.89 12.47 2.59
N PRO A 89 -6.87 11.62 2.21
CA PRO A 89 -7.19 11.38 0.80
C PRO A 89 -7.56 12.64 0.04
N GLU A 90 -8.37 13.52 0.63
CA GLU A 90 -8.79 14.80 0.06
C GLU A 90 -7.60 15.76 -0.10
N LEU A 91 -6.68 15.76 0.87
CA LEU A 91 -5.45 16.52 0.76
C LEU A 91 -4.59 16.06 -0.42
N LEU A 92 -4.45 14.75 -0.63
CA LEU A 92 -3.67 14.16 -1.73
C LEU A 92 -4.31 14.48 -3.09
N THR A 93 -5.62 14.31 -3.22
CA THR A 93 -6.34 14.66 -4.45
C THR A 93 -6.29 16.17 -4.74
N GLY A 94 -6.39 17.00 -3.71
CA GLY A 94 -6.19 18.46 -3.80
C GLY A 94 -4.77 18.88 -4.22
N LEU A 95 -3.77 18.01 -4.10
CA LEU A 95 -2.41 18.19 -4.60
C LEU A 95 -2.22 17.65 -6.03
N GLY A 96 -3.29 17.15 -6.67
CA GLY A 96 -3.28 16.62 -8.03
C GLY A 96 -2.80 15.17 -8.13
N LEU A 97 -2.86 14.40 -7.04
CA LEU A 97 -2.49 12.99 -7.00
C LEU A 97 -3.75 12.12 -7.07
N ALA A 98 -3.69 11.00 -7.78
CA ALA A 98 -4.68 9.96 -7.65
C ALA A 98 -4.43 9.15 -6.37
N VAL A 99 -5.49 8.68 -5.71
CA VAL A 99 -5.38 7.90 -4.47
C VAL A 99 -5.96 6.52 -4.68
N LEU A 100 -5.17 5.52 -4.32
CA LEU A 100 -5.54 4.11 -4.31
C LEU A 100 -5.36 3.57 -2.88
N THR A 101 -6.09 2.52 -2.54
CA THR A 101 -5.90 1.81 -1.28
C THR A 101 -4.99 0.58 -1.49
N GLU A 102 -4.38 0.05 -0.44
CA GLU A 102 -3.50 -1.12 -0.59
C GLU A 102 -4.25 -2.36 -1.08
N ASP A 103 -5.53 -2.54 -0.72
CA ASP A 103 -6.34 -3.68 -1.15
C ASP A 103 -6.79 -3.58 -2.61
N SER A 104 -6.86 -2.37 -3.16
CA SER A 104 -7.19 -2.17 -4.57
C SER A 104 -6.06 -2.55 -5.53
N VAL A 105 -4.82 -2.71 -5.04
CA VAL A 105 -3.63 -3.02 -5.87
C VAL A 105 -2.84 -4.24 -5.39
N ALA A 106 -3.09 -4.74 -4.18
CA ALA A 106 -2.31 -5.82 -3.61
C ALA A 106 -2.35 -7.12 -4.43
N HIS A 107 -3.44 -7.40 -5.13
CA HIS A 107 -3.59 -8.56 -6.01
C HIS A 107 -2.60 -8.55 -7.18
N LEU A 108 -2.12 -7.37 -7.59
CA LEU A 108 -1.13 -7.16 -8.66
C LEU A 108 0.32 -7.36 -8.18
N GLY A 109 0.55 -7.35 -6.87
CA GLY A 109 1.88 -7.50 -6.28
C GLY A 109 2.23 -8.96 -5.99
N ASN A 110 3.49 -9.32 -6.21
CA ASN A 110 4.02 -10.62 -5.84
C ASN A 110 5.23 -10.44 -4.92
N ILE A 111 5.14 -10.94 -3.68
CA ILE A 111 6.16 -10.75 -2.66
C ILE A 111 7.41 -11.57 -3.01
N GLU A 112 8.54 -10.91 -3.15
CA GLU A 112 9.86 -11.56 -3.23
C GLU A 112 10.24 -12.13 -1.86
N ARG A 113 10.59 -13.41 -1.82
CA ARG A 113 10.96 -14.11 -0.57
C ARG A 113 12.45 -14.44 -0.56
N PRO A 114 13.07 -14.58 0.62
CA PRO A 114 12.47 -14.56 1.96
C PRO A 114 12.19 -13.14 2.47
N LEU A 115 11.15 -13.00 3.29
CA LEU A 115 10.94 -11.81 4.10
C LEU A 115 11.67 -11.95 5.44
N ARG A 116 12.11 -10.84 6.01
CA ARG A 116 12.67 -10.82 7.37
C ARG A 116 11.60 -11.11 8.42
N ILE A 117 10.38 -10.69 8.14
CA ILE A 117 9.23 -10.77 9.05
C ILE A 117 8.20 -11.74 8.47
N VAL A 118 7.61 -12.54 9.35
CA VAL A 118 6.55 -13.49 8.99
C VAL A 118 5.30 -12.73 8.54
N ASP A 119 4.74 -13.11 7.40
CA ASP A 119 3.57 -12.50 6.77
C ASP A 119 2.30 -13.37 6.81
N GLN A 120 2.13 -14.12 7.88
CA GLN A 120 1.00 -15.05 8.04
C GLN A 120 -0.36 -14.36 8.21
N TRP A 121 -0.38 -13.05 8.47
CA TRP A 121 -1.61 -12.28 8.63
C TRP A 121 -2.02 -11.58 7.33
N THR A 122 -3.30 -11.64 7.01
CA THR A 122 -3.87 -11.10 5.77
C THR A 122 -3.49 -9.64 5.51
N TYR A 123 -3.62 -8.78 6.52
CA TYR A 123 -3.33 -7.34 6.35
C TYR A 123 -1.85 -7.05 6.11
N HIS A 124 -0.95 -7.77 6.77
CA HIS A 124 0.49 -7.63 6.56
C HIS A 124 0.87 -8.09 5.16
N ASN A 125 0.37 -9.26 4.74
CA ASN A 125 0.62 -9.78 3.40
C ASN A 125 0.12 -8.81 2.33
N ARG A 126 -1.08 -8.28 2.50
CA ARG A 126 -1.68 -7.30 1.58
C ARG A 126 -0.84 -6.03 1.47
N LEU A 127 -0.36 -5.51 2.59
CA LEU A 127 0.51 -4.34 2.66
C LEU A 127 1.85 -4.57 1.94
N TYR A 128 2.49 -5.73 2.15
CA TYR A 128 3.75 -6.08 1.48
C TYR A 128 3.56 -6.29 -0.03
N ARG A 129 2.46 -6.89 -0.45
CA ARG A 129 2.12 -7.03 -1.86
C ARG A 129 1.89 -5.68 -2.54
N ALA A 130 1.17 -4.78 -1.89
CA ALA A 130 0.98 -3.42 -2.39
C ALA A 130 2.32 -2.68 -2.49
N ALA A 131 3.20 -2.79 -1.48
CA ALA A 131 4.53 -2.22 -1.52
C ALA A 131 5.36 -2.79 -2.69
N GLN A 132 5.38 -4.10 -2.85
CA GLN A 132 6.09 -4.75 -3.96
C GLN A 132 5.56 -4.30 -5.33
N TYR A 133 4.24 -4.16 -5.49
CA TYR A 133 3.64 -3.64 -6.71
C TYR A 133 4.13 -2.23 -7.05
N THR A 134 4.20 -1.33 -6.06
CA THR A 134 4.66 0.05 -6.29
C THR A 134 6.11 0.13 -6.72
N THR A 135 6.95 -0.85 -6.36
CA THR A 135 8.36 -0.85 -6.77
C THR A 135 8.54 -0.95 -8.28
N GLY A 136 7.64 -1.64 -8.99
CA GLY A 136 7.64 -1.80 -10.44
C GLY A 136 6.96 -0.66 -11.21
N ASN A 137 6.31 0.28 -10.53
CA ASN A 137 5.51 1.34 -11.15
C ASN A 137 6.05 2.73 -10.80
N ARG A 138 6.55 3.46 -11.79
CA ARG A 138 7.13 4.80 -11.59
C ARG A 138 6.11 5.89 -11.31
N ASP A 139 4.87 5.67 -11.72
CA ASP A 139 3.80 6.65 -11.55
C ASP A 139 3.05 6.50 -10.22
N ILE A 140 3.42 5.48 -9.44
CA ILE A 140 2.78 5.15 -8.17
C ILE A 140 3.81 5.17 -7.04
N GLU A 141 3.49 5.86 -5.95
CA GLU A 141 4.26 5.81 -4.69
C GLU A 141 3.40 5.22 -3.58
N LEU A 142 4.04 4.65 -2.57
CA LEU A 142 3.35 4.17 -1.38
C LEU A 142 3.54 5.17 -0.23
N VAL A 143 2.43 5.53 0.41
CA VAL A 143 2.39 6.29 1.66
C VAL A 143 1.71 5.43 2.70
N GLN A 144 2.42 5.09 3.76
CA GLN A 144 1.88 4.28 4.84
C GLN A 144 1.35 5.15 5.97
N LEU A 145 0.12 4.85 6.41
CA LEU A 145 -0.47 5.42 7.61
C LEU A 145 -0.22 4.48 8.79
N THR A 146 0.11 5.05 9.94
CA THR A 146 0.19 4.33 11.21
C THR A 146 -0.47 5.16 12.29
N SER A 147 -1.11 4.52 13.26
CA SER A 147 -1.67 5.19 14.44
C SER A 147 -1.05 4.64 15.71
N PHE A 148 -0.86 5.52 16.67
CA PHE A 148 -0.33 5.23 18.01
C PHE A 148 1.04 4.52 18.00
N GLY A 149 1.32 3.76 19.04
CA GLY A 149 2.49 2.90 19.17
C GLY A 149 2.13 1.42 18.97
N CYS A 150 1.36 1.08 17.94
CA CYS A 150 1.02 -0.31 17.65
C CYS A 150 2.28 -1.12 17.34
N GLY A 151 2.64 -2.09 18.17
CA GLY A 151 3.83 -2.91 17.97
C GLY A 151 3.83 -3.69 16.66
N LEU A 152 2.66 -4.11 16.20
CA LEU A 152 2.53 -4.78 14.89
C LEU A 152 2.81 -3.83 13.72
N ASP A 153 2.41 -2.57 13.82
CA ASP A 153 2.68 -1.59 12.77
C ASP A 153 4.15 -1.20 12.73
N ALA A 154 4.84 -1.17 13.88
CA ALA A 154 6.29 -0.96 13.91
C ALA A 154 7.04 -2.04 13.10
N VAL A 155 6.63 -3.30 13.27
CA VAL A 155 7.23 -4.44 12.56
C VAL A 155 6.89 -4.42 11.06
N THR A 156 5.65 -4.10 10.70
CA THR A 156 5.22 -4.03 9.30
C THR A 156 5.82 -2.84 8.56
N SER A 157 5.98 -1.69 9.22
CA SER A 157 6.60 -0.52 8.62
C SER A 157 8.05 -0.75 8.24
N ASP A 158 8.82 -1.43 9.08
CA ASP A 158 10.20 -1.80 8.77
C ASP A 158 10.30 -2.71 7.54
N GLN A 159 9.41 -3.71 7.43
CA GLN A 159 9.42 -4.60 6.26
C GLN A 159 8.98 -3.90 4.98
N VAL A 160 7.99 -3.01 5.04
CA VAL A 160 7.57 -2.17 3.90
C VAL A 160 8.71 -1.27 3.45
N GLN A 161 9.40 -0.64 4.39
CA GLN A 161 10.57 0.18 4.11
C GLN A 161 11.66 -0.64 3.40
N GLU A 162 12.00 -1.82 3.88
CA GLU A 162 12.98 -2.70 3.22
C GLU A 162 12.58 -3.05 1.80
N ILE A 163 11.30 -3.41 1.55
CA ILE A 163 10.81 -3.73 0.21
C ILE A 163 11.00 -2.55 -0.75
N LEU A 164 10.65 -1.35 -0.31
CA LEU A 164 10.73 -0.14 -1.14
C LEU A 164 12.19 0.28 -1.38
N GLU A 165 13.00 0.37 -0.33
CA GLU A 165 14.39 0.82 -0.40
C GLU A 165 15.28 -0.13 -1.17
N ALA A 166 15.04 -1.46 -1.11
CA ALA A 166 15.75 -2.46 -1.91
C ALA A 166 15.63 -2.23 -3.43
N LYS A 167 14.59 -1.52 -3.87
CA LYS A 167 14.35 -1.14 -5.27
C LYS A 167 14.55 0.36 -5.53
N GLY A 168 15.20 1.07 -4.60
CA GLY A 168 15.49 2.50 -4.71
C GLY A 168 14.25 3.39 -4.65
N ARG A 169 13.15 2.90 -4.05
CA ARG A 169 11.92 3.67 -3.85
C ARG A 169 11.93 4.37 -2.51
N MET A 170 11.27 5.53 -2.45
CA MET A 170 11.14 6.27 -1.21
C MET A 170 10.09 5.64 -0.31
N TYR A 171 10.40 5.53 0.97
CA TYR A 171 9.42 5.17 1.98
C TYR A 171 8.88 6.42 2.67
N THR A 172 7.57 6.56 2.71
CA THR A 172 6.89 7.68 3.37
C THR A 172 5.91 7.14 4.39
N LEU A 173 6.19 7.40 5.67
CA LEU A 173 5.35 7.04 6.80
C LEU A 173 4.67 8.30 7.35
N ILE A 174 3.36 8.26 7.51
CA ILE A 174 2.56 9.29 8.18
C ILE A 174 1.97 8.69 9.45
N LYS A 175 2.31 9.28 10.57
CA LYS A 175 1.69 8.93 11.84
C LYS A 175 0.42 9.76 12.02
N ILE A 176 -0.70 9.07 12.22
CA ILE A 176 -1.97 9.67 12.56
C ILE A 176 -2.08 9.67 14.08
N ASP A 177 -2.21 10.85 14.65
CA ASP A 177 -2.47 11.06 16.07
C ASP A 177 -3.91 11.57 16.26
N GLU A 178 -4.39 11.68 17.48
CA GLU A 178 -5.73 12.16 17.81
C GLU A 178 -5.99 13.63 17.36
N GLY A 179 -4.93 14.36 17.07
CA GLY A 179 -5.00 15.74 16.59
C GLY A 179 -5.02 15.83 15.07
N SER A 180 -6.02 16.47 14.51
CA SER A 180 -6.23 16.63 13.06
C SER A 180 -5.30 17.66 12.37
N ASN A 181 -4.03 17.76 12.78
CA ASN A 181 -3.12 18.72 12.16
C ASN A 181 -2.55 18.23 10.83
N LEU A 182 -3.25 18.51 9.73
CA LEU A 182 -2.78 18.22 8.38
C LEU A 182 -1.58 19.07 7.91
N GLY A 183 -1.11 20.03 8.68
CA GLY A 183 0.02 20.89 8.30
C GLY A 183 1.30 20.08 8.06
N ALA A 184 1.66 19.20 8.99
CA ALA A 184 2.82 18.33 8.87
C ALA A 184 2.67 17.33 7.72
N VAL A 185 1.48 16.76 7.53
CA VAL A 185 1.15 15.86 6.41
C VAL A 185 1.33 16.60 5.08
N ARG A 186 0.81 17.81 4.96
CA ARG A 186 0.94 18.65 3.75
C ARG A 186 2.39 18.95 3.39
N ILE A 187 3.22 19.28 4.37
CA ILE A 187 4.67 19.53 4.15
C ILE A 187 5.32 18.24 3.64
N ARG A 188 5.05 17.11 4.28
CA ARG A 188 5.61 15.80 3.90
C ARG A 188 5.20 15.39 2.49
N MET A 189 3.93 15.58 2.12
CA MET A 189 3.45 15.29 0.77
C MET A 189 4.05 16.22 -0.29
N ARG A 190 4.22 17.50 -0.01
CA ARG A 190 4.92 18.41 -0.92
C ARG A 190 6.39 18.01 -1.11
N SER A 191 7.06 17.56 -0.06
CA SER A 191 8.44 17.06 -0.15
C SER A 191 8.51 15.79 -0.99
N LEU A 192 7.56 14.85 -0.83
CA LEU A 192 7.46 13.65 -1.65
C LEU A 192 7.24 14.00 -3.13
N ILE A 193 6.30 14.90 -3.44
CA ILE A 193 6.05 15.37 -4.81
C ILE A 193 7.29 16.02 -5.42
N ALA A 194 8.02 16.82 -4.66
CA ALA A 194 9.26 17.44 -5.12
C ALA A 194 10.34 16.39 -5.43
N ALA A 195 10.47 15.38 -4.59
CA ALA A 195 11.40 14.28 -4.78
C ALA A 195 11.04 13.40 -6.01
N ILE A 196 9.74 13.14 -6.24
CA ILE A 196 9.26 12.46 -7.45
C ILE A 196 9.65 13.25 -8.71
N LYS A 197 9.37 14.55 -8.75
CA LYS A 197 9.71 15.42 -9.87
C LYS A 197 11.22 15.46 -10.14
N GLU A 198 12.03 15.53 -9.10
CA GLU A 198 13.48 15.53 -9.23
C GLU A 198 14.02 14.20 -9.75
N ARG A 199 13.47 13.06 -9.29
CA ARG A 199 13.80 11.73 -9.82
C ARG A 199 13.46 11.64 -11.31
N ASP A 200 12.24 12.03 -11.70
CA ASP A 200 11.78 11.97 -13.08
C ASP A 200 12.64 12.88 -13.98
N ARG A 201 13.07 14.05 -13.50
CA ARG A 201 13.98 14.95 -14.21
C ARG A 201 15.35 14.30 -14.44
N ARG A 202 15.95 13.71 -13.40
CA ARG A 202 17.28 13.06 -13.50
C ARG A 202 17.25 11.91 -14.52
N GLU A 203 16.22 11.08 -14.50
CA GLU A 203 16.08 9.97 -15.41
C GLU A 203 15.91 10.45 -16.87
N THR A 204 15.21 11.55 -17.08
CA THR A 204 15.10 12.16 -18.40
C THR A 204 16.45 12.68 -18.89
N GLU A 205 17.21 13.36 -18.02
CA GLU A 205 18.56 13.86 -18.32
C GLU A 205 19.55 12.71 -18.59
N GLU A 206 19.48 11.60 -17.87
CA GLU A 206 20.32 10.42 -18.12
C GLU A 206 20.01 9.77 -19.48
N LYS A 207 18.75 9.69 -19.88
CA LYS A 207 18.34 9.16 -21.18
C LYS A 207 18.78 10.04 -22.34
N VAL A 208 18.90 11.35 -22.13
CA VAL A 208 19.32 12.33 -23.14
C VAL A 208 20.84 12.43 -23.23
N ARG A 209 21.59 11.96 -22.22
CA ARG A 209 23.07 11.93 -22.31
C ARG A 209 23.50 11.00 -23.42
N PRO A 210 24.22 11.52 -24.46
CA PRO A 210 24.68 10.65 -25.55
C PRO A 210 25.62 9.58 -24.99
N ALA A 211 25.49 8.36 -25.48
CA ALA A 211 26.27 7.18 -25.09
C ALA A 211 27.80 7.32 -25.27
N SER A 212 28.28 8.47 -25.71
CA SER A 212 29.67 8.76 -26.04
C SER A 212 30.49 9.40 -24.90
N TYR A 213 29.93 9.56 -23.70
CA TYR A 213 30.75 9.97 -22.57
C TYR A 213 31.57 8.78 -22.07
N LYS A 214 32.65 8.46 -22.80
CA LYS A 214 33.72 7.58 -22.29
C LYS A 214 34.28 8.28 -21.05
N ARG A 215 34.07 7.68 -19.88
CA ARG A 215 34.73 8.12 -18.65
C ARG A 215 36.22 8.18 -18.91
N VAL A 216 36.76 9.38 -19.00
CA VAL A 216 38.22 9.56 -19.16
C VAL A 216 38.84 9.13 -17.83
N VAL A 217 39.38 7.89 -17.81
CA VAL A 217 40.16 7.45 -16.67
C VAL A 217 41.54 8.12 -16.82
N PHE A 218 41.82 9.10 -15.96
CA PHE A 218 43.13 9.74 -15.90
C PHE A 218 44.18 8.71 -15.52
N THR A 219 44.94 8.27 -16.50
CA THR A 219 46.13 7.40 -16.25
C THR A 219 47.22 8.19 -15.57
N LYS A 220 48.17 7.47 -14.92
CA LYS A 220 49.35 8.11 -14.29
C LYS A 220 50.15 8.96 -15.29
N GLU A 221 50.18 8.62 -16.57
CA GLU A 221 50.84 9.38 -17.63
C GLU A 221 50.12 10.65 -17.99
N MET A 222 48.77 10.63 -18.03
CA MET A 222 47.95 11.84 -18.25
C MET A 222 48.14 12.82 -17.09
N LYS A 223 48.24 12.36 -15.84
CA LYS A 223 48.52 13.22 -14.67
C LYS A 223 49.85 13.94 -14.74
N LYS A 224 50.87 13.38 -15.44
CA LYS A 224 52.18 14.04 -15.62
C LYS A 224 52.12 15.18 -16.66
N ARG A 225 51.15 15.18 -17.56
CA ARG A 225 50.99 16.23 -18.62
C ARG A 225 50.18 17.44 -18.17
N TYR A 226 49.42 17.32 -17.11
CA TYR A 226 48.57 18.43 -16.59
C TYR A 226 49.00 18.73 -15.17
N THR A 227 50.00 19.62 -15.05
CA THR A 227 50.32 20.25 -13.77
C THR A 227 49.22 21.31 -13.55
N ILE A 228 48.39 21.09 -12.56
CA ILE A 228 47.45 22.13 -12.11
C ILE A 228 48.32 23.08 -11.26
N LEU A 229 48.46 24.32 -11.74
CA LEU A 229 49.03 25.43 -10.97
C LEU A 229 48.02 25.84 -9.88
#